data_8b443f30c8709189177cb9ae9d292a52
#
_entry.id   8b443f30c8709189177cb9ae9d292a52
#
_cell.length_a   1.000
_cell.length_b   1.000
_cell.length_c   1.000
_cell.angle_alpha   90.00
_cell.angle_beta   90.00
_cell.angle_gamma   90.00
#
_symmetry.space_group_name_H-M   'P 1'
#
loop_
_entity.id
_entity.type
_entity.pdbx_description
1 polymer ?
#
loop_
_entity_poly.entity_id
_entity_poly.type
_entity_poly.pdbx_seq_one_letter_code
_entity_poly.pdbx_strand_id
1 'polypeptide(L)'
;HTRSGRVTGVQTCALPSHVGVFTFSAEDGTPAATLPNQVAPDVMHQRREELMLTQQEISFRRNQAQIGQVVDVLIEQENPGQGECIGRSARFAPDVDGLVYVKGAPPLAQIVPVQISAADTYDLFGTVVSDRSGGSGSSPLSAHVPISVSL
;
A
#
# COMPACT_ATOMS: atom_id res chain seq x y z
N HIS A 1 -40.89 -3.81 -2.39
CA HIS A 1 -39.64 -3.47 -1.66
C HIS A 1 -38.49 -3.66 -2.60
N THR A 2 -38.08 -2.58 -3.23
CA THR A 2 -36.89 -2.51 -4.10
C THR A 2 -35.67 -2.36 -3.19
N ARG A 3 -34.91 -3.42 -3.00
CA ARG A 3 -33.57 -3.31 -2.40
C ARG A 3 -32.69 -2.58 -3.40
N SER A 4 -32.42 -1.31 -3.11
CA SER A 4 -31.34 -0.59 -3.77
C SER A 4 -30.03 -1.27 -3.38
N GLY A 5 -29.49 -2.08 -4.29
CA GLY A 5 -28.20 -2.69 -4.13
C GLY A 5 -27.14 -1.59 -4.24
N ARG A 6 -26.70 -1.08 -3.10
CA ARG A 6 -25.44 -0.33 -3.06
C ARG A 6 -24.34 -1.33 -3.39
N VAL A 7 -23.76 -1.20 -4.56
CA VAL A 7 -22.48 -1.83 -4.86
C VAL A 7 -21.42 -1.07 -4.08
N THR A 8 -21.25 -1.41 -2.82
CA THR A 8 -20.05 -1.06 -2.06
C THR A 8 -19.06 -2.19 -2.25
N GLY A 9 -18.49 -2.25 -3.46
CA GLY A 9 -17.41 -3.16 -3.77
C GLY A 9 -16.05 -2.66 -3.30
N VAL A 10 -15.96 -2.06 -2.14
CA VAL A 10 -14.69 -1.88 -1.46
C VAL A 10 -14.54 -3.06 -0.52
N GLN A 11 -13.92 -4.13 -1.01
CA GLN A 11 -13.38 -5.15 -0.13
C GLN A 11 -12.25 -4.50 0.66
N THR A 12 -12.53 -4.10 1.88
CA THR A 12 -11.52 -3.74 2.85
C THR A 12 -10.85 -5.01 3.37
N CYS A 13 -9.91 -5.54 2.62
CA CYS A 13 -8.86 -6.34 3.20
C CYS A 13 -7.97 -5.36 3.98
N ALA A 14 -8.03 -5.45 5.30
CA ALA A 14 -7.11 -4.84 6.26
C ALA A 14 -6.54 -3.49 5.82
N LEU A 15 -7.22 -2.39 6.18
CA LEU A 15 -6.78 -0.99 6.09
C LEU A 15 -5.83 -0.73 4.91
N PRO A 16 -6.32 -0.53 3.71
CA PRO A 16 -5.44 -0.19 2.61
C PRO A 16 -4.70 1.10 2.96
N SER A 17 -3.38 1.02 2.99
CA SER A 17 -2.54 2.21 3.16
C SER A 17 -2.60 3.08 1.92
N HIS A 18 -2.94 2.49 0.79
CA HIS A 18 -3.02 3.11 -0.52
C HIS A 18 -4.36 2.77 -1.19
N VAL A 19 -4.96 3.75 -1.83
CA VAL A 19 -6.22 3.61 -2.56
C VAL A 19 -5.98 4.04 -4.01
N GLY A 20 -6.21 3.12 -4.94
CA GLY A 20 -6.29 3.42 -6.37
C GLY A 20 -7.72 3.75 -6.77
N VAL A 21 -7.89 4.75 -7.61
CA VAL A 21 -9.21 5.16 -8.12
C VAL A 21 -9.22 5.11 -9.63
N PHE A 22 -10.20 4.40 -10.19
CA PHE A 22 -10.42 4.31 -11.62
C PHE A 22 -11.78 4.90 -11.96
N THR A 23 -11.86 5.57 -13.10
CA THR A 23 -13.15 6.01 -13.65
C THR A 23 -13.90 4.81 -14.23
N PHE A 24 -15.22 4.81 -14.11
CA PHE A 24 -16.05 3.79 -14.72
C PHE A 24 -15.94 3.87 -16.26
N SER A 25 -15.79 2.72 -16.91
CA SER A 25 -15.87 2.54 -18.34
C SER A 25 -17.08 1.67 -18.65
N ALA A 26 -17.95 2.16 -19.52
CA ALA A 26 -19.11 1.38 -19.96
C ALA A 26 -18.67 0.29 -20.93
N GLU A 27 -18.88 -0.97 -20.55
CA GLU A 27 -18.58 -2.14 -21.37
C GLU A 27 -19.87 -2.64 -22.01
N ASP A 28 -19.86 -2.83 -23.34
CA ASP A 28 -20.99 -3.32 -24.09
C ASP A 28 -21.50 -4.67 -23.55
N GLY A 29 -22.81 -4.80 -23.44
CA GLY A 29 -23.45 -6.01 -22.94
C GLY A 29 -23.48 -6.15 -21.41
N THR A 30 -22.96 -5.17 -20.68
CA THR A 30 -23.06 -5.17 -19.20
C THR A 30 -24.30 -4.41 -18.73
N PRO A 31 -24.98 -4.86 -17.64
CA PRO A 31 -26.08 -4.11 -17.05
C PRO A 31 -25.70 -2.68 -16.64
N ALA A 32 -24.46 -2.47 -16.25
CA ALA A 32 -23.96 -1.18 -15.81
C ALA A 32 -23.93 -0.14 -16.95
N ALA A 33 -23.68 -0.56 -18.19
CA ALA A 33 -23.66 0.34 -19.34
C ALA A 33 -25.06 0.93 -19.66
N THR A 34 -26.13 0.22 -19.27
CA THR A 34 -27.52 0.60 -19.56
C THR A 34 -28.23 1.32 -18.40
N LEU A 35 -27.53 1.52 -17.26
CA LEU A 35 -28.12 2.22 -16.13
C LEU A 35 -28.41 3.69 -16.50
N PRO A 36 -29.58 4.21 -16.08
CA PRO A 36 -29.90 5.62 -16.24
C PRO A 36 -29.00 6.51 -15.37
N ASN A 37 -28.92 7.78 -15.74
CA ASN A 37 -28.19 8.80 -14.99
C ASN A 37 -26.67 8.50 -14.85
N GLN A 38 -26.06 8.09 -15.96
CA GLN A 38 -24.61 7.98 -16.04
C GLN A 38 -23.94 9.30 -15.64
N VAL A 39 -22.85 9.20 -14.88
CA VAL A 39 -22.06 10.39 -14.49
C VAL A 39 -21.31 10.90 -15.72
N ALA A 40 -21.32 12.20 -15.95
CA ALA A 40 -20.59 12.80 -17.06
C ALA A 40 -19.07 12.60 -16.89
N PRO A 41 -18.33 12.40 -17.99
CA PRO A 41 -16.89 12.10 -17.94
C PRO A 41 -16.04 13.14 -17.20
N ASP A 42 -16.35 14.41 -17.37
CA ASP A 42 -15.68 15.51 -16.68
C ASP A 42 -15.85 15.42 -15.16
N VAL A 43 -17.06 15.10 -14.70
CA VAL A 43 -17.35 14.89 -13.28
C VAL A 43 -16.64 13.66 -12.73
N MET A 44 -16.54 12.58 -13.54
CA MET A 44 -15.77 11.40 -13.13
C MET A 44 -14.29 11.72 -12.95
N HIS A 45 -13.71 12.48 -13.90
CA HIS A 45 -12.31 12.90 -13.81
C HIS A 45 -12.05 13.80 -12.60
N GLN A 46 -12.90 14.81 -12.39
CA GLN A 46 -12.79 15.70 -11.23
C GLN A 46 -12.82 14.90 -9.91
N ARG A 47 -13.77 14.01 -9.74
CA ARG A 47 -13.90 13.18 -8.53
C ARG A 47 -12.69 12.26 -8.34
N ARG A 48 -12.16 11.70 -9.44
CA ARG A 48 -10.94 10.91 -9.38
C ARG A 48 -9.76 11.73 -8.90
N GLU A 49 -9.57 12.93 -9.43
CA GLU A 49 -8.49 13.85 -9.03
C GLU A 49 -8.59 14.23 -7.55
N GLU A 50 -9.77 14.61 -7.07
CA GLU A 50 -9.99 14.93 -5.65
C GLU A 50 -9.62 13.77 -4.72
N LEU A 51 -10.03 12.55 -5.07
CA LEU A 51 -9.71 11.35 -4.29
C LEU A 51 -8.21 11.04 -4.33
N MET A 52 -7.58 11.17 -5.49
CA MET A 52 -6.14 10.92 -5.63
C MET A 52 -5.30 11.95 -4.87
N LEU A 53 -5.67 13.23 -4.89
CA LEU A 53 -5.00 14.28 -4.10
C LEU A 53 -5.13 14.01 -2.60
N THR A 54 -6.33 13.65 -2.15
CA THR A 54 -6.57 13.30 -0.74
C THR A 54 -5.74 12.07 -0.33
N GLN A 55 -5.69 11.05 -1.18
CA GLN A 55 -4.88 9.86 -0.94
C GLN A 55 -3.39 10.18 -0.88
N GLN A 56 -2.90 11.05 -1.76
CA GLN A 56 -1.52 11.47 -1.79
C GLN A 56 -1.09 12.14 -0.48
N GLU A 57 -1.91 13.02 0.07
CA GLU A 57 -1.67 13.66 1.35
C GLU A 57 -1.65 12.65 2.52
N ILE A 58 -2.59 11.71 2.52
CA ILE A 58 -2.64 10.64 3.53
C ILE A 58 -1.39 9.75 3.44
N SER A 59 -0.99 9.37 2.23
CA SER A 59 0.20 8.56 1.98
C SER A 59 1.45 9.25 2.51
N PHE A 60 1.64 10.51 2.15
CA PHE A 60 2.76 11.32 2.62
C PHE A 60 2.84 11.38 4.14
N ARG A 61 1.74 11.72 4.82
CA ARG A 61 1.70 11.77 6.29
C ARG A 61 2.03 10.43 6.94
N ARG A 62 1.53 9.33 6.37
CA ARG A 62 1.82 7.98 6.88
C ARG A 62 3.27 7.57 6.68
N ASN A 63 3.87 7.94 5.56
CA ASN A 63 5.27 7.68 5.29
C ASN A 63 6.17 8.52 6.19
N GLN A 64 5.85 9.81 6.39
CA GLN A 64 6.55 10.67 7.34
C GLN A 64 6.55 10.09 8.77
N ALA A 65 5.46 9.46 9.20
CA ALA A 65 5.36 8.81 10.51
C ALA A 65 6.25 7.56 10.65
N GLN A 66 6.84 7.07 9.56
CA GLN A 66 7.80 5.96 9.60
C GLN A 66 9.23 6.42 9.88
N ILE A 67 9.53 7.70 9.75
CA ILE A 67 10.88 8.23 9.98
C ILE A 67 11.31 7.92 11.43
N GLY A 68 12.50 7.35 11.58
CA GLY A 68 13.05 6.89 12.86
C GLY A 68 12.61 5.48 13.27
N GLN A 69 11.64 4.88 12.59
CA GLN A 69 11.22 3.49 12.87
C GLN A 69 12.11 2.49 12.15
N VAL A 70 12.20 1.29 12.69
CA VAL A 70 12.86 0.13 12.06
C VAL A 70 11.77 -0.75 11.47
N VAL A 71 11.85 -1.00 10.17
CA VAL A 71 10.92 -1.84 9.42
C VAL A 71 11.67 -2.98 8.74
N ASP A 72 11.01 -4.12 8.63
CA ASP A 72 11.55 -5.26 7.88
C ASP A 72 11.31 -5.05 6.39
N VAL A 73 12.39 -5.13 5.60
CA VAL A 73 12.39 -4.86 4.15
C VAL A 73 12.95 -6.08 3.42
N LEU A 74 12.17 -6.62 2.49
CA LEU A 74 12.64 -7.62 1.54
C LEU A 74 13.44 -6.93 0.45
N ILE A 75 14.71 -7.28 0.31
CA ILE A 75 15.58 -6.73 -0.73
C ILE A 75 15.34 -7.46 -2.05
N GLU A 76 14.97 -6.74 -3.09
CA GLU A 76 14.60 -7.30 -4.39
C GLU A 76 15.60 -7.02 -5.49
N GLN A 77 16.22 -5.84 -5.46
CA GLN A 77 17.11 -5.40 -6.51
C GLN A 77 18.31 -4.63 -5.95
N GLU A 78 19.44 -4.73 -6.63
CA GLU A 78 20.57 -3.82 -6.44
C GLU A 78 20.40 -2.62 -7.38
N ASN A 79 20.76 -1.44 -6.88
CA ASN A 79 20.87 -0.22 -7.68
C ASN A 79 22.34 0.22 -7.72
N PRO A 80 23.17 -0.41 -8.56
CA PRO A 80 24.62 -0.28 -8.52
C PRO A 80 25.12 1.13 -8.85
N GLY A 81 24.28 1.96 -9.51
CA GLY A 81 24.63 3.34 -9.85
C GLY A 81 24.64 4.31 -8.66
N GLN A 82 24.03 3.94 -7.53
CA GLN A 82 23.88 4.79 -6.36
C GLN A 82 24.40 4.14 -5.06
N GLY A 83 24.88 2.89 -5.11
CA GLY A 83 25.30 2.15 -3.91
C GLY A 83 24.14 1.87 -2.95
N GLU A 84 22.97 1.68 -3.50
CA GLU A 84 21.72 1.42 -2.78
C GLU A 84 21.10 0.12 -3.26
N CYS A 85 20.23 -0.45 -2.44
CA CYS A 85 19.33 -1.52 -2.84
C CYS A 85 17.90 -1.05 -2.82
N ILE A 86 17.06 -1.71 -3.59
CA ILE A 86 15.63 -1.47 -3.64
C ILE A 86 14.93 -2.68 -3.05
N GLY A 87 13.96 -2.41 -2.19
CA GLY A 87 13.17 -3.44 -1.56
C GLY A 87 11.76 -2.96 -1.23
N ARG A 88 11.00 -3.80 -0.56
CA ARG A 88 9.67 -3.47 -0.07
C ARG A 88 9.45 -3.97 1.34
N SER A 89 8.66 -3.24 2.09
CA SER A 89 8.17 -3.68 3.39
C SER A 89 6.84 -4.45 3.24
N ALA A 90 6.45 -5.18 4.27
CA ALA A 90 5.17 -5.90 4.31
C ALA A 90 3.93 -4.99 4.14
N ARG A 91 4.12 -3.68 4.17
CA ARG A 91 3.05 -2.69 3.97
C ARG A 91 2.79 -2.35 2.51
N PHE A 92 3.71 -2.69 1.62
CA PHE A 92 3.65 -2.35 0.21
C PHE A 92 3.30 -3.59 -0.62
N ALA A 93 2.31 -3.43 -1.50
CA ALA A 93 1.98 -4.45 -2.48
C ALA A 93 3.02 -4.48 -3.61
N PRO A 94 3.32 -5.66 -4.17
CA PRO A 94 4.22 -5.77 -5.32
C PRO A 94 3.70 -4.94 -6.50
N ASP A 95 4.61 -4.23 -7.16
CA ASP A 95 4.40 -3.50 -8.43
C ASP A 95 3.31 -2.41 -8.42
N VAL A 96 2.73 -2.11 -7.26
CA VAL A 96 1.61 -1.17 -7.13
C VAL A 96 1.91 -0.02 -6.18
N ASP A 97 2.60 -0.33 -5.08
CA ASP A 97 2.92 0.64 -4.03
C ASP A 97 4.37 1.13 -4.14
N GLY A 98 4.74 2.06 -3.25
CA GLY A 98 6.07 2.65 -3.20
C GLY A 98 7.19 1.65 -2.84
N LEU A 99 8.40 2.10 -3.00
CA LEU A 99 9.63 1.34 -2.79
C LEU A 99 10.34 1.78 -1.51
N VAL A 100 11.22 0.92 -1.01
CA VAL A 100 12.16 1.27 0.05
C VAL A 100 13.57 1.28 -0.53
N TYR A 101 14.18 2.45 -0.57
CA TYR A 101 15.57 2.63 -0.96
C TYR A 101 16.46 2.43 0.27
N VAL A 102 17.34 1.45 0.20
CA VAL A 102 18.17 1.02 1.33
C VAL A 102 19.63 1.30 1.03
N LYS A 103 20.26 2.17 1.81
CA LYS A 103 21.69 2.43 1.71
C LYS A 103 22.50 1.23 2.18
N GLY A 104 23.53 0.88 1.39
CA GLY A 104 24.36 -0.29 1.61
C GLY A 104 24.11 -1.38 0.58
N ALA A 105 24.74 -2.53 0.78
CA ALA A 105 24.62 -3.69 -0.10
C ALA A 105 24.14 -4.91 0.69
N PRO A 106 22.93 -4.90 1.25
CA PRO A 106 22.37 -6.09 1.89
C PRO A 106 22.14 -7.18 0.85
N PRO A 107 22.19 -8.49 1.26
CA PRO A 107 21.99 -9.58 0.34
C PRO A 107 20.60 -9.56 -0.31
N LEU A 108 20.54 -9.89 -1.61
CA LEU A 108 19.29 -10.03 -2.35
C LEU A 108 18.43 -11.17 -1.79
N ALA A 109 17.12 -11.04 -1.99
CA ALA A 109 16.10 -11.99 -1.57
C ALA A 109 16.10 -12.28 -0.05
N GLN A 110 16.61 -11.37 0.74
CA GLN A 110 16.58 -11.44 2.21
C GLN A 110 15.74 -10.32 2.81
N ILE A 111 15.16 -10.61 3.95
CA ILE A 111 14.46 -9.61 4.77
C ILE A 111 15.47 -9.06 5.77
N VAL A 112 15.69 -7.76 5.72
CA VAL A 112 16.62 -7.07 6.62
C VAL A 112 15.92 -5.94 7.38
N PRO A 113 16.31 -5.68 8.64
CA PRO A 113 15.79 -4.54 9.39
C PRO A 113 16.43 -3.25 8.85
N VAL A 114 15.57 -2.29 8.50
CA VAL A 114 15.97 -1.00 7.94
C VAL A 114 15.42 0.11 8.81
N GLN A 115 16.28 0.99 9.28
CA GLN A 115 15.88 2.22 9.95
C GLN A 115 15.54 3.28 8.89
N ILE A 116 14.30 3.76 8.91
CA ILE A 116 13.84 4.77 7.97
C ILE A 116 14.39 6.13 8.39
N SER A 117 15.10 6.78 7.48
CA SER A 117 15.72 8.10 7.68
C SER A 117 14.99 9.23 6.98
N ALA A 118 14.31 8.93 5.88
CA ALA A 118 13.52 9.88 5.11
C ALA A 118 12.34 9.20 4.43
N ALA A 119 11.36 9.99 4.03
CA ALA A 119 10.17 9.49 3.37
C ALA A 119 9.67 10.54 2.36
N ASP A 120 9.20 10.06 1.23
CA ASP A 120 8.48 10.83 0.24
C ASP A 120 6.99 10.39 0.23
N THR A 121 6.22 10.90 -0.71
CA THR A 121 4.79 10.59 -0.86
C THR A 121 4.54 9.09 -0.95
N TYR A 122 5.36 8.38 -1.70
CA TYR A 122 5.20 6.94 -1.94
C TYR A 122 6.38 6.13 -1.43
N ASP A 123 7.58 6.67 -1.46
CA ASP A 123 8.82 5.94 -1.20
C ASP A 123 9.38 6.21 0.19
N LEU A 124 10.13 5.24 0.70
CA LEU A 124 10.87 5.33 1.95
C LEU A 124 12.36 5.20 1.68
N PHE A 125 13.17 5.85 2.52
CA PHE A 125 14.62 5.81 2.44
C PHE A 125 15.18 5.41 3.81
N GLY A 126 16.14 4.49 3.83
CA GLY A 126 16.69 4.03 5.09
C GLY A 126 18.04 3.37 4.96
N THR A 127 18.53 2.87 6.09
CA THR A 127 19.83 2.18 6.21
C THR A 127 19.64 0.90 7.00
N VAL A 128 20.34 -0.17 6.59
CA VAL A 128 20.31 -1.44 7.31
C VAL A 128 20.80 -1.25 8.74
N VAL A 129 20.06 -1.77 9.70
CA VAL A 129 20.46 -1.80 11.10
C VAL A 129 21.27 -3.07 11.34
N SER A 130 22.56 -2.92 11.57
CA SER A 130 23.50 -4.05 11.71
C SER A 130 23.36 -4.86 13.00
N ASP A 131 22.47 -4.47 13.94
CA ASP A 131 22.39 -5.11 15.25
C ASP A 131 20.95 -5.39 15.71
N ARG A 132 20.51 -6.62 15.44
CA ARG A 132 19.63 -7.35 16.35
C ARG A 132 20.39 -8.53 16.93
N SER A 133 21.50 -8.26 17.61
CA SER A 133 22.12 -9.23 18.49
C SER A 133 21.25 -9.36 19.74
N GLY A 134 20.51 -10.45 19.87
CA GLY A 134 19.93 -10.90 21.11
C GLY A 134 18.46 -10.54 21.33
N GLY A 135 17.61 -11.38 20.81
CA GLY A 135 16.20 -11.41 21.16
C GLY A 135 15.50 -12.56 20.46
N SER A 136 15.78 -13.79 20.89
CA SER A 136 14.94 -14.94 20.59
C SER A 136 13.57 -14.70 21.23
N GLY A 137 12.66 -14.11 20.48
CA GLY A 137 11.27 -13.95 20.79
C GLY A 137 10.45 -14.61 19.70
N SER A 138 10.26 -15.92 19.83
CA SER A 138 9.19 -16.63 19.16
C SER A 138 7.87 -15.95 19.53
N SER A 139 7.36 -15.09 18.66
CA SER A 139 5.97 -14.69 18.75
C SER A 139 5.12 -15.85 18.26
N PRO A 140 4.24 -16.39 19.11
CA PRO A 140 3.28 -17.36 18.65
C PRO A 140 2.32 -16.67 17.68
N LEU A 141 2.12 -17.30 16.54
CA LEU A 141 0.93 -17.11 15.70
C LEU A 141 -0.29 -17.27 16.59
N SER A 142 -0.82 -16.18 17.09
CA SER A 142 -1.99 -16.20 17.93
C SER A 142 -3.21 -15.77 17.17
N ALA A 143 -4.08 -16.73 17.06
CA ALA A 143 -5.53 -16.65 17.07
C ALA A 143 -6.20 -15.97 15.86
N HIS A 144 -6.56 -16.84 14.97
CA HIS A 144 -7.76 -16.76 14.17
C HIS A 144 -8.97 -16.48 15.09
N VAL A 145 -9.48 -15.26 15.04
CA VAL A 145 -10.75 -14.93 15.67
C VAL A 145 -11.84 -15.18 14.64
N PRO A 146 -12.75 -16.12 14.83
CA PRO A 146 -13.87 -16.29 13.93
C PRO A 146 -14.86 -15.13 14.13
N ILE A 147 -15.07 -14.36 13.09
CA ILE A 147 -16.15 -13.37 13.07
C ILE A 147 -17.44 -14.13 12.79
N SER A 148 -18.25 -14.32 13.84
CA SER A 148 -19.64 -14.75 13.71
C SER A 148 -20.44 -13.62 13.09
N VAL A 149 -20.88 -13.81 11.86
CA VAL A 149 -21.92 -12.98 11.25
C VAL A 149 -23.25 -13.64 11.55
N SER A 150 -24.04 -13.03 12.44
CA SER A 150 -25.45 -13.35 12.59
C SER A 150 -26.23 -12.69 11.46
N LEU A 151 -27.06 -13.50 10.79
CA LEU A 151 -28.06 -13.12 9.80
C LEU A 151 -29.21 -12.32 10.40
#